data_559b5980e306592cc0a020cddc0e767b
#
_entry.id   559b5980e306592cc0a020cddc0e767b
#
_cell.length_a   1.000
_cell.length_b   1.000
_cell.length_c   1.000
_cell.angle_alpha   90.00
_cell.angle_beta   90.00
_cell.angle_gamma   90.00
#
_symmetry.space_group_name_H-M   'P 1'
#
loop_
_entity.id
_entity.type
_entity.pdbx_description
1 polymer ?
#
loop_
_entity_poly.entity_id
_entity_poly.type
_entity_poly.pdbx_seq_one_letter_code
_entity_poly.pdbx_strand_id
1 'polypeptide(L)'
;MSQLSAEEFARFQEKLFRFPGFYIQKRSIRQYSCDAAGVILGDIGEVSPRKLKEDKYYVRGDYIGTQGLEASYEKALRGKKGVEMLLRDAHGRIQGKYRGGERDTMPERGKVITLGIDIEPQRLGERLLQNKIGSIVAIEPATGEVLCMVSSPSYAPHILVGRQRGASHKKLAADKRKPLLNRAIMGTYPPGSTFKTSQALTFLEEGIITENTPFPAMEDLFMPVCA
;
A
#
# COMPACT_ATOMS: atom_id res chain seq x y z
N MET A 1 -1.96 23.20 -2.18
CA MET A 1 -2.64 23.34 -0.85
C MET A 1 -1.66 22.91 0.22
N SER A 2 -1.56 23.65 1.33
CA SER A 2 -0.71 23.27 2.47
C SER A 2 -1.55 22.48 3.47
N GLN A 3 -1.03 21.38 3.97
CA GLN A 3 -1.65 20.63 5.08
C GLN A 3 -1.26 21.32 6.38
N LEU A 4 -2.23 21.66 7.21
CA LEU A 4 -2.03 22.27 8.52
C LEU A 4 -2.07 21.18 9.61
N SER A 5 -1.19 21.30 10.61
CA SER A 5 -1.32 20.53 11.84
C SER A 5 -2.52 21.03 12.67
N ALA A 6 -2.91 20.28 13.70
CA ALA A 6 -4.00 20.70 14.60
C ALA A 6 -3.71 22.06 15.27
N GLU A 7 -2.46 22.31 15.68
CA GLU A 7 -2.04 23.56 16.28
C GLU A 7 -2.01 24.71 15.27
N GLU A 8 -1.42 24.49 14.08
CA GLU A 8 -1.41 25.46 12.99
C GLU A 8 -2.85 25.81 12.57
N PHE A 9 -3.73 24.81 12.53
CA PHE A 9 -5.15 24.99 12.26
C PHE A 9 -5.82 25.90 13.30
N ALA A 10 -5.64 25.61 14.58
CA ALA A 10 -6.23 26.43 15.66
C ALA A 10 -5.79 27.90 15.56
N ARG A 11 -4.48 28.13 15.39
CA ARG A 11 -3.91 29.48 15.22
C ARG A 11 -4.41 30.19 13.96
N PHE A 12 -4.63 29.43 12.88
CA PHE A 12 -5.13 29.99 11.62
C PHE A 12 -6.62 30.27 11.68
N GLN A 13 -7.39 29.44 12.38
CA GLN A 13 -8.83 29.58 12.53
C GLN A 13 -9.20 30.91 13.23
N GLU A 14 -8.45 31.32 14.25
CA GLU A 14 -8.63 32.62 14.94
C GLU A 14 -8.47 33.80 13.99
N LYS A 15 -7.63 33.67 12.97
CA LYS A 15 -7.30 34.72 12.00
C LYS A 15 -8.05 34.58 10.67
N LEU A 16 -8.87 33.57 10.52
CA LEU A 16 -9.53 33.22 9.22
C LEU A 16 -10.42 34.39 8.73
N PHE A 17 -11.01 35.17 9.62
CA PHE A 17 -11.83 36.30 9.25
C PHE A 17 -11.09 37.39 8.45
N ARG A 18 -9.74 37.42 8.54
CA ARG A 18 -8.87 38.34 7.77
C ARG A 18 -8.62 37.88 6.34
N PHE A 19 -9.02 36.63 6.00
CA PHE A 19 -8.75 36.02 4.71
C PHE A 19 -10.07 35.63 4.00
N PRO A 20 -10.83 36.62 3.47
CA PRO A 20 -12.06 36.33 2.74
C PRO A 20 -11.75 35.45 1.51
N GLY A 21 -12.58 34.44 1.29
CA GLY A 21 -12.38 33.47 0.19
C GLY A 21 -11.52 32.25 0.54
N PHE A 22 -10.91 32.20 1.73
CA PHE A 22 -10.22 31.00 2.21
C PHE A 22 -11.15 30.14 3.05
N TYR A 23 -11.16 28.85 2.76
CA TYR A 23 -11.96 27.88 3.49
C TYR A 23 -11.07 26.74 3.96
N ILE A 24 -11.36 26.23 5.14
CA ILE A 24 -10.67 25.07 5.71
C ILE A 24 -11.52 23.85 5.47
N GLN A 25 -10.91 22.82 4.90
CA GLN A 25 -11.54 21.52 4.69
C GLN A 25 -10.86 20.49 5.57
N LYS A 26 -11.62 19.85 6.44
CA LYS A 26 -11.15 18.67 7.19
C LYS A 26 -10.95 17.50 6.24
N ARG A 27 -9.88 16.75 6.44
CA ARG A 27 -9.59 15.55 5.67
C ARG A 27 -9.19 14.41 6.59
N SER A 28 -9.66 13.22 6.27
CA SER A 28 -9.20 12.00 6.92
C SER A 28 -7.79 11.66 6.42
N ILE A 29 -6.92 11.31 7.35
CA ILE A 29 -5.58 10.82 7.05
C ILE A 29 -5.55 9.35 7.43
N ARG A 30 -4.89 8.52 6.61
CA ARG A 30 -4.67 7.11 6.92
C ARG A 30 -3.78 6.99 8.15
N GLN A 31 -4.12 6.09 9.05
CA GLN A 31 -3.31 5.75 10.22
C GLN A 31 -3.01 4.26 10.17
N TYR A 32 -1.74 3.92 10.32
CA TYR A 32 -1.29 2.54 10.42
C TYR A 32 -0.91 2.25 11.86
N SER A 33 -1.44 1.15 12.39
CA SER A 33 -1.19 0.71 13.77
C SER A 33 0.09 -0.10 13.93
N CYS A 34 0.76 -0.45 12.81
CA CYS A 34 2.00 -1.20 12.81
C CYS A 34 3.07 -0.50 11.95
N ASP A 35 4.32 -0.81 12.22
CA ASP A 35 5.52 -0.30 11.55
C ASP A 35 6.14 -1.31 10.58
N ALA A 36 5.48 -2.45 10.41
CA ALA A 36 5.86 -3.50 9.46
C ALA A 36 4.94 -3.54 8.25
N ALA A 37 5.30 -4.35 7.27
CA ALA A 37 4.52 -4.61 6.06
C ALA A 37 4.30 -3.40 5.13
N GLY A 38 5.17 -2.38 5.18
CA GLY A 38 5.00 -1.15 4.40
C GLY A 38 4.86 -1.40 2.91
N VAL A 39 5.62 -2.31 2.35
CA VAL A 39 5.59 -2.64 0.92
C VAL A 39 4.30 -3.38 0.53
N ILE A 40 3.73 -4.19 1.45
CA ILE A 40 2.47 -4.92 1.21
C ILE A 40 1.30 -3.96 1.30
N LEU A 41 1.23 -3.20 2.38
CA LEU A 41 0.17 -2.21 2.58
C LEU A 41 0.17 -1.17 1.47
N GLY A 42 1.37 -0.77 1.05
CA GLY A 42 1.54 0.26 0.04
C GLY A 42 1.40 1.66 0.62
N ASP A 43 1.01 2.59 -0.22
CA ASP A 43 0.85 3.98 0.17
C ASP A 43 -0.32 4.66 -0.52
N ILE A 44 -0.76 5.77 0.06
CA ILE A 44 -1.76 6.64 -0.52
C ILE A 44 -1.11 7.91 -1.05
N GLY A 45 -1.57 8.41 -2.18
CA GLY A 45 -1.10 9.64 -2.79
C GLY A 45 -2.23 10.58 -3.15
N GLU A 46 -1.89 11.83 -3.45
CA GLU A 46 -2.87 12.76 -4.01
C GLU A 46 -3.31 12.26 -5.39
N VAL A 47 -4.61 12.33 -5.66
CA VAL A 47 -5.20 11.87 -6.92
C VAL A 47 -4.60 12.62 -8.12
N SER A 48 -4.19 11.88 -9.14
CA SER A 48 -3.59 12.44 -10.36
C SER A 48 -4.66 13.11 -11.24
N PRO A 49 -4.27 14.11 -12.08
CA PRO A 49 -5.19 14.74 -13.04
C PRO A 49 -5.83 13.75 -14.01
N ARG A 50 -5.13 12.66 -14.35
CA ARG A 50 -5.67 11.58 -15.18
C ARG A 50 -6.81 10.87 -14.47
N LYS A 51 -6.60 10.48 -13.20
CA LYS A 51 -7.60 9.76 -12.40
C LYS A 51 -8.85 10.59 -12.13
N LEU A 52 -8.70 11.91 -11.96
CA LEU A 52 -9.83 12.84 -11.84
C LEU A 52 -10.74 12.85 -13.07
N LYS A 53 -10.20 12.59 -14.27
CA LYS A 53 -11.00 12.48 -15.51
C LYS A 53 -11.67 11.11 -15.64
N GLU A 54 -11.03 10.07 -15.14
CA GLU A 54 -11.50 8.68 -15.25
C GLU A 54 -12.60 8.36 -14.23
N ASP A 55 -12.51 8.88 -13.00
CA ASP A 55 -13.44 8.55 -11.91
C ASP A 55 -13.98 9.84 -11.27
N LYS A 56 -15.26 10.10 -11.49
CA LYS A 56 -15.98 11.28 -10.95
C LYS A 56 -16.11 11.29 -9.42
N TYR A 57 -15.78 10.19 -8.75
CA TYR A 57 -15.79 10.12 -7.29
C TYR A 57 -14.74 11.06 -6.68
N TYR A 58 -13.61 11.23 -7.35
CA TYR A 58 -12.49 12.02 -6.84
C TYR A 58 -12.62 13.50 -7.19
N VAL A 59 -12.24 14.32 -6.23
CA VAL A 59 -12.03 15.76 -6.43
C VAL A 59 -10.57 16.12 -6.18
N ARG A 60 -10.15 17.25 -6.70
CA ARG A 60 -8.76 17.72 -6.54
C ARG A 60 -8.35 17.79 -5.07
N GLY A 61 -7.25 17.14 -4.76
CA GLY A 61 -6.69 17.05 -3.42
C GLY A 61 -7.18 15.85 -2.60
N ASP A 62 -8.02 14.97 -3.16
CA ASP A 62 -8.30 13.68 -2.53
C ASP A 62 -7.08 12.78 -2.55
N TYR A 63 -7.08 11.78 -1.68
CA TYR A 63 -6.08 10.73 -1.64
C TYR A 63 -6.63 9.46 -2.27
N ILE A 64 -5.74 8.71 -2.91
CA ILE A 64 -6.01 7.41 -3.54
C ILE A 64 -4.87 6.46 -3.23
N GLY A 65 -5.15 5.18 -3.08
CA GLY A 65 -4.12 4.14 -3.00
C GLY A 65 -3.28 4.12 -4.27
N THR A 66 -1.96 4.17 -4.14
CA THR A 66 -1.03 4.21 -5.28
C THR A 66 -0.33 2.90 -5.50
N GLN A 67 -0.11 2.11 -4.45
CA GLN A 67 0.57 0.82 -4.49
C GLN A 67 -0.01 -0.14 -3.45
N GLY A 68 0.33 -1.42 -3.57
CA GLY A 68 0.00 -2.46 -2.60
C GLY A 68 -1.50 -2.66 -2.40
N LEU A 69 -1.86 -3.05 -1.20
CA LEU A 69 -3.26 -3.27 -0.81
C LEU A 69 -4.10 -2.01 -0.86
N GLU A 70 -3.52 -0.85 -0.55
CA GLU A 70 -4.22 0.43 -0.66
C GLU A 70 -4.70 0.69 -2.10
N ALA A 71 -3.91 0.35 -3.11
CA ALA A 71 -4.32 0.50 -4.51
C ALA A 71 -5.30 -0.61 -4.95
N SER A 72 -5.03 -1.86 -4.57
CA SER A 72 -5.84 -3.01 -5.00
C SER A 72 -7.25 -2.98 -4.43
N TYR A 73 -7.39 -2.54 -3.18
CA TYR A 73 -8.66 -2.48 -2.47
C TYR A 73 -9.22 -1.06 -2.29
N GLU A 74 -8.71 -0.10 -3.06
CA GLU A 74 -9.11 1.31 -2.97
C GLU A 74 -10.63 1.49 -2.92
N LYS A 75 -11.38 0.87 -3.83
CA LYS A 75 -12.84 0.98 -3.89
C LYS A 75 -13.55 0.49 -2.62
N ALA A 76 -12.98 -0.52 -1.97
CA ALA A 76 -13.52 -1.05 -0.72
C ALA A 76 -13.14 -0.15 0.48
N LEU A 77 -11.92 0.36 0.49
CA LEU A 77 -11.35 1.13 1.59
C LEU A 77 -11.82 2.59 1.64
N ARG A 78 -12.14 3.19 0.49
CA ARG A 78 -12.46 4.64 0.40
C ARG A 78 -13.81 5.03 0.97
N GLY A 79 -14.77 4.08 1.09
CA GLY A 79 -16.14 4.36 1.51
C GLY A 79 -16.91 5.24 0.54
N LYS A 80 -17.94 5.94 1.05
CA LYS A 80 -18.71 6.92 0.27
C LYS A 80 -18.63 8.29 0.94
N LYS A 81 -18.48 9.34 0.12
CA LYS A 81 -18.46 10.72 0.61
C LYS A 81 -19.84 11.15 1.03
N GLY A 82 -19.91 11.87 2.14
CA GLY A 82 -21.10 12.64 2.50
C GLY A 82 -21.14 13.98 1.76
N VAL A 83 -22.32 14.56 1.70
CA VAL A 83 -22.57 15.88 1.13
C VAL A 83 -23.34 16.71 2.15
N GLU A 84 -22.84 17.89 2.49
CA GLU A 84 -23.50 18.85 3.33
C GLU A 84 -23.87 20.08 2.51
N MET A 85 -25.14 20.46 2.50
CA MET A 85 -25.63 21.64 1.79
C MET A 85 -25.69 22.84 2.73
N LEU A 86 -24.91 23.85 2.42
CA LEU A 86 -24.81 25.06 3.24
C LEU A 86 -25.41 26.27 2.53
N LEU A 87 -26.14 27.10 3.30
CA LEU A 87 -26.58 28.41 2.86
C LEU A 87 -25.41 29.39 3.01
N ARG A 88 -25.16 30.20 1.96
CA ARG A 88 -24.18 31.27 1.98
C ARG A 88 -24.81 32.60 1.62
N ASP A 89 -24.37 33.67 2.25
CA ASP A 89 -24.73 35.02 1.88
C ASP A 89 -23.99 35.51 0.62
N ALA A 90 -24.33 36.72 0.16
CA ALA A 90 -23.68 37.35 -0.99
C ALA A 90 -22.15 37.57 -0.79
N HIS A 91 -21.68 37.54 0.44
CA HIS A 91 -20.26 37.70 0.80
C HIS A 91 -19.57 36.33 1.00
N GLY A 92 -20.29 35.23 0.74
CA GLY A 92 -19.76 33.87 0.85
C GLY A 92 -19.69 33.33 2.28
N ARG A 93 -20.27 34.00 3.27
CA ARG A 93 -20.29 33.53 4.67
C ARG A 93 -21.38 32.48 4.85
N ILE A 94 -21.04 31.41 5.60
CA ILE A 94 -21.98 30.34 5.91
C ILE A 94 -23.00 30.85 6.93
N GLN A 95 -24.27 30.80 6.56
CA GLN A 95 -25.40 31.21 7.40
C GLN A 95 -26.08 30.04 8.13
N GLY A 96 -25.83 28.81 7.66
CA GLY A 96 -26.40 27.62 8.25
C GLY A 96 -26.57 26.48 7.23
N LYS A 97 -27.26 25.42 7.66
CA LYS A 97 -27.61 24.28 6.79
C LYS A 97 -28.84 24.60 5.95
N TYR A 98 -28.81 24.20 4.70
CA TYR A 98 -29.97 24.32 3.83
C TYR A 98 -31.10 23.42 4.34
N ARG A 99 -32.28 23.99 4.56
CA ARG A 99 -33.49 23.29 5.09
C ARG A 99 -33.19 22.41 6.31
N GLY A 100 -32.36 22.91 7.25
CA GLY A 100 -32.02 22.15 8.45
C GLY A 100 -31.18 20.90 8.23
N GLY A 101 -30.69 20.66 7.00
CA GLY A 101 -29.90 19.48 6.66
C GLY A 101 -30.70 18.30 6.09
N GLU A 102 -31.98 18.48 5.73
CA GLU A 102 -32.82 17.41 5.15
C GLU A 102 -32.23 16.77 3.88
N ARG A 103 -31.38 17.49 3.17
CA ARG A 103 -30.72 17.01 1.94
C ARG A 103 -29.25 16.64 2.15
N ASP A 104 -28.78 16.63 3.38
CA ASP A 104 -27.46 16.18 3.70
C ASP A 104 -27.37 14.67 3.53
N THR A 105 -26.26 14.19 2.96
CA THR A 105 -25.96 12.77 2.85
C THR A 105 -24.83 12.44 3.78
N MET A 106 -25.04 11.51 4.71
CA MET A 106 -24.00 11.10 5.66
C MET A 106 -22.91 10.28 4.94
N PRO A 107 -21.64 10.48 5.33
CA PRO A 107 -20.57 9.67 4.78
C PRO A 107 -20.65 8.23 5.28
N GLU A 108 -20.41 7.27 4.39
CA GLU A 108 -20.29 5.84 4.73
C GLU A 108 -18.81 5.46 4.86
N ARG A 109 -18.47 4.77 5.93
CA ARG A 109 -17.10 4.25 6.11
C ARG A 109 -16.77 3.18 5.08
N GLY A 110 -15.51 3.10 4.69
CA GLY A 110 -15.01 1.98 3.90
C GLY A 110 -15.09 0.65 4.64
N LYS A 111 -14.96 -0.42 3.88
CA LYS A 111 -14.98 -1.78 4.43
C LYS A 111 -13.69 -2.07 5.21
N VAL A 112 -13.81 -2.87 6.25
CA VAL A 112 -12.66 -3.47 6.92
C VAL A 112 -12.18 -4.66 6.08
N ILE A 113 -10.89 -4.77 5.87
CA ILE A 113 -10.25 -5.89 5.17
C ILE A 113 -9.38 -6.62 6.18
N THR A 114 -9.64 -7.91 6.34
CA THR A 114 -8.79 -8.82 7.12
C THR A 114 -7.84 -9.52 6.17
N LEU A 115 -6.56 -9.55 6.51
CA LEU A 115 -5.52 -10.20 5.74
C LEU A 115 -5.13 -11.53 6.38
N GLY A 116 -4.69 -12.50 5.58
CA GLY A 116 -4.06 -13.73 6.09
C GLY A 116 -2.64 -13.49 6.66
N ILE A 117 -2.09 -12.29 6.48
CA ILE A 117 -0.77 -11.94 7.00
C ILE A 117 -0.77 -11.95 8.53
N ASP A 118 0.08 -12.77 9.12
CA ASP A 118 0.38 -12.73 10.54
C ASP A 118 1.50 -11.71 10.79
N ILE A 119 1.24 -10.77 11.67
CA ILE A 119 2.15 -9.65 11.93
C ILE A 119 3.44 -10.09 12.63
N GLU A 120 3.43 -11.17 13.39
CA GLU A 120 4.63 -11.62 14.13
C GLU A 120 5.66 -12.27 13.21
N PRO A 121 5.32 -13.25 12.33
CA PRO A 121 6.23 -13.73 11.30
C PRO A 121 6.67 -12.62 10.33
N GLN A 122 5.79 -11.67 10.00
CA GLN A 122 6.13 -10.54 9.16
C GLN A 122 7.23 -9.67 9.79
N ARG A 123 7.08 -9.29 11.06
CA ARG A 123 8.09 -8.53 11.81
C ARG A 123 9.40 -9.29 11.99
N LEU A 124 9.30 -10.58 12.25
CA LEU A 124 10.48 -11.43 12.37
C LEU A 124 11.27 -11.44 11.05
N GLY A 125 10.59 -11.69 9.93
CA GLY A 125 11.20 -11.70 8.62
C GLY A 125 11.85 -10.37 8.24
N GLU A 126 11.22 -9.24 8.55
CA GLU A 126 11.79 -7.90 8.33
C GLU A 126 13.07 -7.68 9.17
N ARG A 127 13.10 -8.16 10.42
CA ARG A 127 14.30 -8.12 11.27
C ARG A 127 15.42 -9.01 10.74
N LEU A 128 15.11 -10.23 10.29
CA LEU A 128 16.10 -11.18 9.75
C LEU A 128 16.73 -10.68 8.44
N LEU A 129 15.99 -9.91 7.65
CA LEU A 129 16.48 -9.29 6.42
C LEU A 129 17.08 -7.89 6.64
N GLN A 130 17.18 -7.41 7.86
CA GLN A 130 17.82 -6.12 8.14
C GLN A 130 19.21 -6.06 7.54
N ASN A 131 19.53 -4.98 6.82
CA ASN A 131 20.77 -4.77 6.09
C ASN A 131 21.04 -5.74 4.92
N LYS A 132 20.08 -6.54 4.52
CA LYS A 132 20.15 -7.45 3.36
C LYS A 132 19.19 -6.99 2.27
N ILE A 133 19.41 -7.46 1.05
CA ILE A 133 18.50 -7.26 -0.09
C ILE A 133 17.91 -8.62 -0.46
N GLY A 134 16.57 -8.74 -0.40
CA GLY A 134 15.92 -10.00 -0.68
C GLY A 134 14.46 -10.00 -0.25
N SER A 135 13.85 -11.19 -0.24
CA SER A 135 12.47 -11.40 0.18
C SER A 135 12.30 -12.71 0.94
N ILE A 136 11.30 -12.76 1.81
CA ILE A 136 10.82 -13.99 2.47
C ILE A 136 9.32 -14.06 2.23
N VAL A 137 8.83 -15.21 1.80
CA VAL A 137 7.40 -15.50 1.65
C VAL A 137 7.11 -16.81 2.37
N ALA A 138 6.13 -16.81 3.25
CA ALA A 138 5.60 -18.01 3.87
C ALA A 138 4.13 -18.17 3.49
N ILE A 139 3.79 -19.35 3.00
CA ILE A 139 2.44 -19.71 2.54
C ILE A 139 2.04 -20.96 3.30
N GLU A 140 0.82 -21.00 3.82
CA GLU A 140 0.25 -22.20 4.38
C GLU A 140 -0.21 -23.12 3.24
N PRO A 141 0.34 -24.34 3.11
CA PRO A 141 0.03 -25.20 1.97
C PRO A 141 -1.42 -25.67 1.92
N ALA A 142 -2.07 -25.82 3.09
CA ALA A 142 -3.42 -26.33 3.17
C ALA A 142 -4.49 -25.34 2.67
N THR A 143 -4.29 -24.04 2.92
CA THR A 143 -5.27 -22.99 2.62
C THR A 143 -4.82 -22.09 1.47
N GLY A 144 -3.51 -22.02 1.20
CA GLY A 144 -2.90 -21.07 0.28
C GLY A 144 -2.77 -19.65 0.86
N GLU A 145 -3.06 -19.47 2.14
CA GLU A 145 -2.92 -18.17 2.79
C GLU A 145 -1.46 -17.74 2.90
N VAL A 146 -1.20 -16.49 2.56
CA VAL A 146 0.12 -15.88 2.71
C VAL A 146 0.27 -15.39 4.14
N LEU A 147 1.06 -16.11 4.94
CA LEU A 147 1.30 -15.79 6.35
C LEU A 147 2.28 -14.62 6.53
N CYS A 148 3.28 -14.50 5.68
CA CYS A 148 4.13 -13.32 5.61
C CYS A 148 4.67 -13.12 4.18
N MET A 149 4.93 -11.86 3.84
CA MET A 149 5.54 -11.44 2.58
C MET A 149 6.48 -10.29 2.83
N VAL A 150 7.74 -10.60 3.06
CA VAL A 150 8.77 -9.61 3.40
C VAL A 150 9.55 -9.22 2.15
N SER A 151 9.77 -7.94 1.99
CA SER A 151 10.67 -7.37 0.97
C SER A 151 11.65 -6.45 1.65
N SER A 152 12.95 -6.64 1.44
CA SER A 152 13.99 -5.83 2.07
C SER A 152 14.92 -5.21 1.01
N PRO A 153 15.33 -3.95 1.19
CA PRO A 153 14.92 -3.04 2.28
C PRO A 153 13.45 -2.66 2.19
N SER A 154 12.84 -2.42 3.35
CA SER A 154 11.45 -2.00 3.51
C SER A 154 11.39 -0.60 4.13
N TYR A 155 10.18 -0.14 4.39
CA TYR A 155 9.90 1.12 5.08
C TYR A 155 8.69 0.96 6.01
N ALA A 156 8.65 1.76 7.07
CA ALA A 156 7.48 1.80 7.94
C ALA A 156 6.32 2.55 7.26
N PRO A 157 5.09 2.01 7.24
CA PRO A 157 3.96 2.60 6.50
C PRO A 157 3.68 4.05 6.86
N HIS A 158 3.83 4.42 8.12
CA HIS A 158 3.52 5.76 8.63
C HIS A 158 4.38 6.88 8.03
N ILE A 159 5.59 6.59 7.51
CA ILE A 159 6.45 7.62 6.91
C ILE A 159 5.94 8.16 5.57
N LEU A 160 5.04 7.40 4.93
CA LEU A 160 4.38 7.79 3.68
C LEU A 160 2.98 8.38 3.90
N VAL A 161 2.73 8.93 5.09
CA VAL A 161 1.46 9.57 5.44
C VAL A 161 1.67 11.04 5.79
N GLY A 162 0.66 11.87 5.51
CA GLY A 162 0.61 13.26 5.93
C GLY A 162 1.59 14.18 5.21
N ARG A 163 1.97 15.27 5.89
CA ARG A 163 2.73 16.40 5.31
C ARG A 163 4.12 16.02 4.79
N GLN A 164 4.79 15.07 5.45
CA GLN A 164 6.16 14.66 5.09
C GLN A 164 6.19 13.60 3.99
N ARG A 165 5.04 13.06 3.57
CA ARG A 165 4.95 11.99 2.55
C ARG A 165 5.81 12.27 1.32
N GLY A 166 5.70 13.47 0.74
CA GLY A 166 6.41 13.82 -0.49
C GLY A 166 7.94 13.78 -0.33
N ALA A 167 8.46 14.29 0.79
CA ALA A 167 9.89 14.26 1.10
C ALA A 167 10.37 12.83 1.36
N SER A 168 9.61 12.06 2.15
CA SER A 168 9.90 10.65 2.44
C SER A 168 9.88 9.80 1.17
N HIS A 169 8.87 9.96 0.32
CA HIS A 169 8.78 9.25 -0.95
C HIS A 169 9.97 9.55 -1.87
N LYS A 170 10.36 10.82 -2.01
CA LYS A 170 11.55 11.20 -2.78
C LYS A 170 12.82 10.54 -2.24
N LYS A 171 13.00 10.50 -0.92
CA LYS A 171 14.13 9.84 -0.27
C LYS A 171 14.17 8.35 -0.58
N LEU A 172 13.02 7.65 -0.44
CA LEU A 172 12.91 6.22 -0.75
C LEU A 172 13.11 5.92 -2.24
N ALA A 173 12.58 6.76 -3.12
CA ALA A 173 12.74 6.61 -4.57
C ALA A 173 14.20 6.84 -5.03
N ALA A 174 14.95 7.70 -4.36
CA ALA A 174 16.35 7.96 -4.64
C ALA A 174 17.32 6.90 -4.08
N ASP A 175 16.85 6.04 -3.17
CA ASP A 175 17.68 4.97 -2.59
C ASP A 175 17.98 3.91 -3.66
N LYS A 176 19.28 3.71 -3.95
CA LYS A 176 19.76 2.71 -4.92
C LYS A 176 19.33 1.28 -4.59
N ARG A 177 19.03 0.99 -3.33
CA ARG A 177 18.53 -0.31 -2.86
C ARG A 177 17.05 -0.54 -3.14
N LYS A 178 16.34 0.45 -3.71
CA LYS A 178 14.93 0.40 -4.15
C LYS A 178 13.96 -0.14 -3.07
N PRO A 179 13.80 0.54 -1.92
CA PRO A 179 12.91 0.09 -0.85
C PRO A 179 11.42 0.08 -1.21
N LEU A 180 11.01 0.82 -2.24
CA LEU A 180 9.63 0.81 -2.74
C LEU A 180 9.30 -0.42 -3.59
N LEU A 181 10.30 -1.21 -4.00
CA LEU A 181 10.10 -2.39 -4.84
C LEU A 181 9.64 -3.58 -3.98
N ASN A 182 8.50 -4.16 -4.31
CA ASN A 182 8.09 -5.45 -3.73
C ASN A 182 8.84 -6.59 -4.41
N ARG A 183 9.94 -7.01 -3.79
CA ARG A 183 10.82 -8.06 -4.32
C ARG A 183 10.18 -9.43 -4.33
N ALA A 184 9.22 -9.67 -3.44
CA ALA A 184 8.53 -10.95 -3.38
C ALA A 184 7.67 -11.21 -4.64
N ILE A 185 7.15 -10.13 -5.25
CA ILE A 185 6.26 -10.21 -6.42
C ILE A 185 6.96 -9.76 -7.70
N MET A 186 7.82 -8.74 -7.61
CA MET A 186 8.41 -8.07 -8.78
C MET A 186 9.90 -8.38 -8.96
N GLY A 187 10.52 -9.08 -8.02
CA GLY A 187 11.92 -9.47 -8.11
C GLY A 187 12.12 -10.59 -9.13
N THR A 188 13.10 -10.42 -10.02
CA THR A 188 13.51 -11.47 -10.97
C THR A 188 14.86 -12.00 -10.54
N TYR A 189 14.87 -13.26 -10.11
CA TYR A 189 16.07 -13.94 -9.63
C TYR A 189 16.23 -15.28 -10.36
N PRO A 190 17.45 -15.76 -10.60
CA PRO A 190 17.66 -17.11 -11.07
C PRO A 190 17.11 -18.10 -10.05
N PRO A 191 16.16 -18.97 -10.43
CA PRO A 191 15.47 -19.86 -9.48
C PRO A 191 16.40 -20.97 -8.96
N GLY A 192 17.44 -21.31 -9.68
CA GLY A 192 18.33 -22.41 -9.31
C GLY A 192 17.57 -23.73 -9.15
N SER A 193 18.01 -24.58 -8.14
CA SER A 193 17.40 -25.89 -7.89
C SER A 193 15.91 -25.84 -7.48
N THR A 194 15.38 -24.71 -7.09
CA THR A 194 13.94 -24.58 -6.78
C THR A 194 13.06 -24.80 -8.00
N PHE A 195 13.59 -24.53 -9.20
CA PHE A 195 12.87 -24.78 -10.46
C PHE A 195 12.65 -26.27 -10.75
N LYS A 196 13.48 -27.15 -10.19
CA LYS A 196 13.34 -28.62 -10.38
C LYS A 196 11.99 -29.15 -9.92
N THR A 197 11.40 -28.55 -8.89
CA THR A 197 10.07 -28.95 -8.41
C THR A 197 8.99 -28.71 -9.47
N SER A 198 9.00 -27.55 -10.12
CA SER A 198 8.08 -27.24 -11.21
C SER A 198 8.30 -28.16 -12.42
N GLN A 199 9.57 -28.45 -12.75
CA GLN A 199 9.90 -29.38 -13.82
C GLN A 199 9.38 -30.81 -13.54
N ALA A 200 9.57 -31.30 -12.31
CA ALA A 200 9.08 -32.61 -11.90
C ALA A 200 7.56 -32.70 -12.00
N LEU A 201 6.83 -31.70 -11.57
CA LEU A 201 5.37 -31.64 -11.70
C LEU A 201 4.93 -31.68 -13.16
N THR A 202 5.56 -30.91 -14.03
CA THR A 202 5.27 -30.93 -15.47
C THR A 202 5.54 -32.30 -16.07
N PHE A 203 6.67 -32.95 -15.75
CA PHE A 203 7.01 -34.25 -16.28
C PHE A 203 6.07 -35.36 -15.78
N LEU A 204 5.58 -35.26 -14.55
CA LEU A 204 4.55 -36.16 -14.03
C LEU A 204 3.22 -35.97 -14.76
N GLU A 205 2.80 -34.71 -14.98
CA GLU A 205 1.55 -34.40 -15.69
C GLU A 205 1.57 -34.85 -17.15
N GLU A 206 2.71 -34.66 -17.82
CA GLU A 206 2.91 -35.13 -19.20
C GLU A 206 3.18 -36.64 -19.34
N GLY A 207 3.26 -37.37 -18.20
CA GLY A 207 3.51 -38.81 -18.18
C GLY A 207 4.94 -39.21 -18.59
N ILE A 208 5.88 -38.27 -18.64
CA ILE A 208 7.30 -38.54 -18.97
C ILE A 208 7.97 -39.30 -17.84
N ILE A 209 7.61 -39.02 -16.61
CA ILE A 209 8.05 -39.70 -15.39
C ILE A 209 6.85 -40.15 -14.56
N THR A 210 7.07 -41.08 -13.67
CA THR A 210 6.13 -41.55 -12.65
C THR A 210 6.79 -41.40 -11.27
N GLU A 211 6.01 -41.53 -10.19
CA GLU A 211 6.53 -41.53 -8.83
C GLU A 211 7.62 -42.58 -8.58
N ASN A 212 7.61 -43.67 -9.37
CA ASN A 212 8.54 -44.78 -9.26
C ASN A 212 9.64 -44.75 -10.33
N THR A 213 9.77 -43.68 -11.11
CA THR A 213 10.80 -43.57 -12.14
C THR A 213 12.19 -43.49 -11.48
N PRO A 214 13.08 -44.49 -11.69
CA PRO A 214 14.40 -44.47 -11.11
C PRO A 214 15.27 -43.40 -11.80
N PHE A 215 15.93 -42.56 -11.03
CA PHE A 215 16.96 -41.65 -11.51
C PHE A 215 18.32 -42.23 -11.14
N PRO A 216 19.17 -42.63 -12.09
CA PRO A 216 20.49 -43.10 -11.79
C PRO A 216 21.29 -42.00 -11.10
N ALA A 217 21.87 -42.28 -9.95
CA ALA A 217 22.85 -41.43 -9.34
C ALA A 217 24.05 -41.33 -10.25
N MET A 218 24.33 -40.18 -10.84
CA MET A 218 25.59 -39.97 -11.55
C MET A 218 26.69 -39.80 -10.51
N GLU A 219 27.42 -40.90 -10.27
CA GLU A 219 28.55 -40.90 -9.34
C GLU A 219 29.76 -40.07 -9.83
N ASP A 220 29.82 -39.69 -11.12
CA ASP A 220 31.00 -39.08 -11.74
C ASP A 220 30.71 -37.77 -12.51
N LEU A 221 30.02 -36.80 -11.96
CA LEU A 221 30.09 -35.46 -12.52
C LEU A 221 31.13 -34.62 -11.75
N PHE A 222 32.39 -34.95 -11.93
CA PHE A 222 33.49 -34.03 -11.64
C PHE A 222 33.35 -32.83 -12.58
N MET A 223 32.79 -31.75 -12.12
CA MET A 223 32.95 -30.46 -12.78
C MET A 223 34.36 -29.95 -12.45
N PRO A 224 35.24 -29.80 -13.45
CA PRO A 224 36.52 -29.15 -13.20
C PRO A 224 36.20 -27.71 -12.75
N VAL A 225 36.57 -27.38 -11.52
CA VAL A 225 36.59 -26.00 -11.04
C VAL A 225 37.68 -25.31 -11.86
N CYS A 226 37.33 -24.46 -12.79
CA CYS A 226 38.25 -23.59 -13.46
C CYS A 226 38.90 -22.71 -12.38
N ALA A 227 40.24 -22.84 -12.23
CA ALA A 227 41.09 -22.01 -11.41
C ALA A 227 41.20 -20.58 -11.98
#